data_b0f1e96b9481b2efca56eb4f9382d416
#
_entry.id   b0f1e96b9481b2efca56eb4f9382d416
#
_cell.length_a   1.000
_cell.length_b   1.000
_cell.length_c   1.000
_cell.angle_alpha   90.00
_cell.angle_beta   90.00
_cell.angle_gamma   90.00
#
_symmetry.space_group_name_H-M   'P 1'
#
loop_
_entity.id
_entity.type
_entity.pdbx_description
1 polymer ?
#
loop_
_entity_poly.entity_id
_entity_poly.type
_entity_poly.pdbx_seq_one_letter_code
_entity_poly.pdbx_strand_id
1 'polypeptide(L)'
;MTEDIKKGLLGIVVDETEVSKVMPEINSLTYRGYAAQDLCEYCRFEEVAYLILNKDLPNTIQLRQFEKEEKNNRELTKNLYEIIRHMPKRSHPMDVARTAVSVMGLEDKETTDSSPEANMRKALRIFAKTPTALAAFYRIRKGKKIIKPKKTLTFAENFFYMCFGKVPQKEIVKAFDVSLILYAEHSFNVSTFTARTITSSLSDIHGAITGAIASLKGPLHGGANAVSYTHLTLPTINWV
;
A
#
# COMPACT_ATOMS: atom_id res chain seq x y z
N MET A 1 -39.61 -18.95 7.74
CA MET A 1 -38.33 -19.63 7.41
C MET A 1 -37.23 -18.64 7.77
N THR A 2 -36.47 -18.91 8.84
CA THR A 2 -35.30 -18.13 9.18
C THR A 2 -34.23 -18.53 8.19
N GLU A 3 -33.93 -17.66 7.22
CA GLU A 3 -32.74 -17.85 6.35
C GLU A 3 -31.50 -17.95 7.22
N ASP A 4 -30.71 -18.98 7.00
CA ASP A 4 -29.47 -19.25 7.74
C ASP A 4 -28.42 -18.19 7.37
N ILE A 5 -28.24 -17.20 8.25
CA ILE A 5 -27.30 -16.11 8.03
C ILE A 5 -25.88 -16.68 8.00
N LYS A 6 -25.22 -16.64 6.83
CA LYS A 6 -23.84 -17.07 6.65
C LYS A 6 -22.88 -16.06 7.27
N LYS A 7 -22.43 -16.33 8.51
CA LYS A 7 -21.50 -15.45 9.23
C LYS A 7 -20.19 -15.27 8.43
N GLY A 8 -19.78 -14.01 8.23
CA GLY A 8 -18.57 -13.68 7.49
C GLY A 8 -18.61 -14.07 6.01
N LEU A 9 -19.81 -14.26 5.43
CA LEU A 9 -20.02 -14.69 4.04
C LEU A 9 -19.39 -16.05 3.72
N LEU A 10 -19.20 -16.91 4.71
CA LEU A 10 -18.60 -18.25 4.50
C LEU A 10 -19.38 -19.06 3.47
N GLY A 11 -18.70 -19.48 2.39
CA GLY A 11 -19.30 -20.25 1.29
C GLY A 11 -20.16 -19.41 0.33
N ILE A 12 -20.18 -18.09 0.46
CA ILE A 12 -20.85 -17.18 -0.48
C ILE A 12 -19.84 -16.69 -1.51
N VAL A 13 -20.10 -16.95 -2.78
CA VAL A 13 -19.34 -16.35 -3.89
C VAL A 13 -19.86 -14.93 -4.09
N VAL A 14 -18.98 -13.94 -3.89
CA VAL A 14 -19.35 -12.51 -4.00
C VAL A 14 -18.95 -11.93 -5.34
N ASP A 15 -17.84 -12.41 -5.93
CA ASP A 15 -17.34 -11.98 -7.25
C ASP A 15 -16.14 -12.85 -7.68
N GLU A 16 -15.62 -12.57 -8.90
CA GLU A 16 -14.42 -13.18 -9.46
C GLU A 16 -13.30 -12.14 -9.59
N THR A 17 -12.06 -12.58 -9.54
CA THR A 17 -10.88 -11.71 -9.72
C THR A 17 -9.86 -12.37 -10.64
N GLU A 18 -9.26 -11.54 -11.50
CA GLU A 18 -8.09 -11.91 -12.32
C GLU A 18 -6.77 -11.46 -11.68
N VAL A 19 -6.81 -10.76 -10.53
CA VAL A 19 -5.61 -10.11 -9.96
C VAL A 19 -4.72 -11.11 -9.25
N SER A 20 -5.31 -11.98 -8.44
CA SER A 20 -4.54 -12.98 -7.71
C SER A 20 -5.33 -14.24 -7.44
N LYS A 21 -4.61 -15.36 -7.22
CA LYS A 21 -5.19 -16.64 -6.79
C LYS A 21 -4.34 -17.22 -5.66
N VAL A 22 -5.00 -17.47 -4.53
CA VAL A 22 -4.40 -18.22 -3.41
C VAL A 22 -4.62 -19.70 -3.67
N MET A 23 -3.55 -20.49 -3.58
CA MET A 23 -3.55 -21.96 -3.79
C MET A 23 -2.99 -22.65 -2.54
N PRO A 24 -3.83 -22.84 -1.49
CA PRO A 24 -3.39 -23.40 -0.21
C PRO A 24 -2.83 -24.80 -0.33
N GLU A 25 -3.35 -25.59 -1.26
CA GLU A 25 -2.97 -26.97 -1.52
C GLU A 25 -1.49 -27.14 -1.92
N ILE A 26 -0.89 -26.12 -2.49
CA ILE A 26 0.52 -26.11 -2.89
C ILE A 26 1.31 -24.97 -2.21
N ASN A 27 0.73 -24.35 -1.18
CA ASN A 27 1.32 -23.21 -0.47
C ASN A 27 1.80 -22.10 -1.43
N SER A 28 0.99 -21.76 -2.43
CA SER A 28 1.35 -20.79 -3.46
C SER A 28 0.31 -19.68 -3.59
N LEU A 29 0.79 -18.54 -4.11
CA LEU A 29 0.00 -17.38 -4.46
C LEU A 29 0.47 -16.91 -5.84
N THR A 30 -0.47 -16.57 -6.71
CA THR A 30 -0.14 -15.97 -8.01
C THR A 30 -0.69 -14.56 -8.12
N TYR A 31 0.05 -13.68 -8.81
CA TYR A 31 -0.40 -12.36 -9.24
C TYR A 31 -0.49 -12.37 -10.76
N ARG A 32 -1.69 -12.13 -11.31
CA ARG A 32 -1.94 -12.18 -12.77
C ARG A 32 -1.38 -13.44 -13.44
N GLY A 33 -1.40 -14.58 -12.72
CA GLY A 33 -0.89 -15.86 -13.22
C GLY A 33 0.59 -16.16 -12.94
N TYR A 34 1.37 -15.17 -12.53
CA TYR A 34 2.78 -15.35 -12.14
C TYR A 34 2.89 -15.80 -10.68
N ALA A 35 3.72 -16.80 -10.39
CA ALA A 35 3.94 -17.25 -9.02
C ALA A 35 4.63 -16.14 -8.20
N ALA A 36 4.13 -15.87 -6.99
CA ALA A 36 4.71 -14.83 -6.13
C ALA A 36 6.17 -15.12 -5.77
N GLN A 37 6.55 -16.41 -5.69
CA GLN A 37 7.93 -16.86 -5.46
C GLN A 37 8.86 -16.39 -6.59
N ASP A 38 8.46 -16.58 -7.85
CA ASP A 38 9.24 -16.16 -9.02
C ASP A 38 9.34 -14.64 -9.10
N LEU A 39 8.24 -13.94 -8.79
CA LEU A 39 8.25 -12.49 -8.72
C LEU A 39 9.19 -11.95 -7.64
N CYS A 40 9.30 -12.62 -6.48
CA CYS A 40 10.25 -12.25 -5.42
C CYS A 40 11.71 -12.48 -5.83
N GLU A 41 11.98 -13.51 -6.63
CA GLU A 41 13.33 -13.86 -7.09
C GLU A 41 13.80 -12.95 -8.22
N TYR A 42 12.94 -12.75 -9.24
CA TYR A 42 13.36 -12.15 -10.51
C TYR A 42 12.90 -10.71 -10.71
N CYS A 43 11.94 -10.20 -9.92
CA CYS A 43 11.39 -8.86 -10.10
C CYS A 43 11.75 -7.93 -8.94
N ARG A 44 11.62 -6.62 -9.19
CA ARG A 44 11.56 -5.57 -8.18
C ARG A 44 10.09 -5.23 -7.89
N PHE A 45 9.85 -4.60 -6.75
CA PHE A 45 8.50 -4.23 -6.37
C PHE A 45 7.80 -3.34 -7.39
N GLU A 46 8.51 -2.41 -8.06
CA GLU A 46 7.94 -1.55 -9.09
C GLU A 46 7.39 -2.33 -10.29
N GLU A 47 8.03 -3.45 -10.67
CA GLU A 47 7.58 -4.33 -11.75
C GLU A 47 6.30 -5.06 -11.34
N VAL A 48 6.24 -5.53 -10.09
CA VAL A 48 5.05 -6.20 -9.55
C VAL A 48 3.89 -5.22 -9.35
N ALA A 49 4.17 -4.00 -8.90
CA ALA A 49 3.16 -2.95 -8.82
C ALA A 49 2.58 -2.63 -10.19
N TYR A 50 3.43 -2.54 -11.22
CA TYR A 50 2.99 -2.38 -12.60
C TYR A 50 2.12 -3.55 -13.05
N LEU A 51 2.56 -4.79 -12.82
CA LEU A 51 1.83 -6.03 -13.18
C LEU A 51 0.41 -6.02 -12.61
N ILE A 52 0.28 -5.73 -11.31
CA ILE A 52 -1.03 -5.72 -10.63
C ILE A 52 -1.96 -4.67 -11.24
N LEU A 53 -1.45 -3.48 -11.52
CA LEU A 53 -2.22 -2.36 -12.04
C LEU A 53 -2.51 -2.48 -13.55
N ASN A 54 -1.59 -3.02 -14.34
CA ASN A 54 -1.66 -3.02 -15.81
C ASN A 54 -1.86 -4.40 -16.44
N LYS A 55 -2.04 -5.45 -15.64
CA LYS A 55 -2.36 -6.84 -16.02
C LYS A 55 -1.19 -7.70 -16.49
N ASP A 56 -0.11 -7.13 -17.03
CA ASP A 56 1.08 -7.84 -17.51
C ASP A 56 2.37 -7.23 -16.95
N LEU A 57 3.46 -8.00 -16.96
CA LEU A 57 4.78 -7.49 -16.61
C LEU A 57 5.22 -6.41 -17.62
N PRO A 58 5.87 -5.33 -17.14
CA PRO A 58 6.29 -4.25 -18.01
C PRO A 58 7.49 -4.66 -18.89
N ASN A 59 7.49 -4.22 -20.13
CA ASN A 59 8.74 -4.13 -20.87
C ASN A 59 9.59 -2.95 -20.34
N THR A 60 10.84 -2.84 -20.81
CA THR A 60 11.79 -1.81 -20.33
C THR A 60 11.26 -0.37 -20.49
N ILE A 61 10.53 -0.08 -21.57
CA ILE A 61 9.99 1.26 -21.83
C ILE A 61 8.83 1.56 -20.88
N GLN A 62 7.93 0.62 -20.70
CA GLN A 62 6.77 0.72 -19.79
C GLN A 62 7.24 0.89 -18.34
N LEU A 63 8.22 0.09 -17.90
CA LEU A 63 8.78 0.20 -16.55
C LEU A 63 9.39 1.59 -16.30
N ARG A 64 10.21 2.07 -17.24
CA ARG A 64 10.81 3.42 -17.13
C ARG A 64 9.75 4.52 -17.04
N GLN A 65 8.69 4.42 -17.82
CA GLN A 65 7.60 5.39 -17.78
C GLN A 65 6.85 5.32 -16.44
N PHE A 66 6.51 4.14 -15.98
CA PHE A 66 5.84 3.92 -14.69
C PHE A 66 6.67 4.46 -13.51
N GLU A 67 7.95 4.10 -13.46
CA GLU A 67 8.86 4.62 -12.43
C GLU A 67 9.00 6.14 -12.47
N LYS A 68 9.05 6.73 -13.67
CA LYS A 68 9.11 8.18 -13.84
C LYS A 68 7.87 8.86 -13.29
N GLU A 69 6.69 8.33 -13.59
CA GLU A 69 5.42 8.86 -13.10
C GLU A 69 5.29 8.68 -11.59
N GLU A 70 5.62 7.51 -11.06
CA GLU A 70 5.64 7.24 -9.62
C GLU A 70 6.56 8.24 -8.91
N LYS A 71 7.81 8.37 -9.33
CA LYS A 71 8.82 9.28 -8.76
C LYS A 71 8.39 10.75 -8.81
N ASN A 72 7.67 11.16 -9.86
CA ASN A 72 7.15 12.52 -9.97
C ASN A 72 5.98 12.80 -9.04
N ASN A 73 5.26 11.78 -8.62
CA ASN A 73 4.10 11.90 -7.73
C ASN A 73 4.40 11.69 -6.23
N ARG A 74 5.64 11.43 -5.84
CA ARG A 74 6.03 11.16 -4.43
C ARG A 74 5.84 12.33 -3.47
N GLU A 75 6.01 13.55 -3.97
CA GLU A 75 5.98 14.76 -3.13
C GLU A 75 4.56 15.06 -2.65
N LEU A 76 4.43 15.39 -1.36
CA LEU A 76 3.17 15.84 -0.78
C LEU A 76 2.99 17.34 -1.00
N THR A 77 1.76 17.81 -0.94
CA THR A 77 1.45 19.23 -0.89
C THR A 77 1.93 19.85 0.43
N LYS A 78 2.13 21.15 0.42
CA LYS A 78 2.45 21.89 1.66
C LYS A 78 1.36 21.70 2.71
N ASN A 79 0.10 21.74 2.28
CA ASN A 79 -1.05 21.58 3.17
C ASN A 79 -1.06 20.19 3.83
N LEU A 80 -0.85 19.12 3.06
CA LEU A 80 -0.80 17.76 3.64
C LEU A 80 0.37 17.59 4.62
N TYR A 81 1.54 18.19 4.35
CA TYR A 81 2.64 18.19 5.34
C TYR A 81 2.25 18.90 6.63
N GLU A 82 1.54 20.04 6.56
CA GLU A 82 1.09 20.77 7.77
C GLU A 82 0.03 19.96 8.52
N ILE A 83 -0.92 19.35 7.84
CA ILE A 83 -1.90 18.47 8.47
C ILE A 83 -1.20 17.33 9.22
N ILE A 84 -0.21 16.67 8.60
CA ILE A 84 0.55 15.59 9.25
C ILE A 84 1.31 16.10 10.47
N ARG A 85 1.84 17.32 10.46
CA ARG A 85 2.52 17.95 11.60
C ARG A 85 1.60 18.17 12.81
N HIS A 86 0.32 18.44 12.56
CA HIS A 86 -0.67 18.67 13.62
C HIS A 86 -1.30 17.36 14.15
N MET A 87 -1.04 16.21 13.51
CA MET A 87 -1.53 14.93 14.01
C MET A 87 -0.87 14.58 15.36
N PRO A 88 -1.64 14.02 16.32
CA PRO A 88 -1.09 13.61 17.60
C PRO A 88 0.04 12.58 17.42
N LYS A 89 1.22 12.83 18.00
CA LYS A 89 2.41 11.98 17.86
C LYS A 89 2.18 10.51 18.31
N ARG A 90 1.21 10.29 19.20
CA ARG A 90 0.80 8.96 19.68
C ARG A 90 -0.12 8.20 18.72
N SER A 91 -0.59 8.83 17.65
CA SER A 91 -1.50 8.19 16.69
C SER A 91 -0.89 6.93 16.09
N HIS A 92 -1.73 5.95 15.83
CA HIS A 92 -1.31 4.76 15.10
C HIS A 92 -0.96 5.11 13.65
N PRO A 93 0.13 4.60 13.06
CA PRO A 93 0.52 4.94 11.67
C PRO A 93 -0.57 4.71 10.63
N MET A 94 -1.39 3.67 10.81
CA MET A 94 -2.52 3.39 9.92
C MET A 94 -3.61 4.47 9.97
N ASP A 95 -3.83 5.11 11.13
CA ASP A 95 -4.75 6.24 11.23
C ASP A 95 -4.22 7.45 10.46
N VAL A 96 -2.91 7.65 10.50
CA VAL A 96 -2.24 8.69 9.70
C VAL A 96 -2.36 8.38 8.20
N ALA A 97 -2.12 7.13 7.80
CA ALA A 97 -2.23 6.71 6.40
C ALA A 97 -3.64 6.97 5.84
N ARG A 98 -4.69 6.50 6.53
CA ARG A 98 -6.08 6.71 6.05
C ARG A 98 -6.47 8.19 6.00
N THR A 99 -6.03 8.99 6.99
CA THR A 99 -6.28 10.44 7.00
C THR A 99 -5.55 11.12 5.86
N ALA A 100 -4.28 10.76 5.61
CA ALA A 100 -3.52 11.32 4.51
C ALA A 100 -4.16 11.02 3.15
N VAL A 101 -4.63 9.79 2.93
CA VAL A 101 -5.32 9.43 1.68
C VAL A 101 -6.63 10.20 1.53
N SER A 102 -7.39 10.37 2.61
CA SER A 102 -8.62 11.20 2.59
C SER A 102 -8.30 12.66 2.20
N VAL A 103 -7.25 13.24 2.77
CA VAL A 103 -6.80 14.60 2.41
C VAL A 103 -6.31 14.67 0.96
N MET A 104 -5.61 13.63 0.47
CA MET A 104 -5.25 13.56 -0.95
C MET A 104 -6.47 13.67 -1.87
N GLY A 105 -7.61 13.07 -1.47
CA GLY A 105 -8.87 13.20 -2.20
C GLY A 105 -9.43 14.61 -2.23
N LEU A 106 -9.30 15.37 -1.13
CA LEU A 106 -9.72 16.77 -1.09
C LEU A 106 -8.88 17.67 -2.00
N GLU A 107 -7.64 17.30 -2.25
CA GLU A 107 -6.68 18.06 -3.05
C GLU A 107 -6.60 17.60 -4.51
N ASP A 108 -7.17 16.45 -4.84
CA ASP A 108 -7.10 15.87 -6.18
C ASP A 108 -8.14 16.50 -7.11
N LYS A 109 -7.65 17.15 -8.16
CA LYS A 109 -8.50 17.83 -9.13
C LYS A 109 -9.40 16.87 -9.96
N GLU A 110 -9.04 15.59 -9.99
CA GLU A 110 -9.76 14.55 -10.71
C GLU A 110 -10.66 13.72 -9.78
N THR A 111 -10.90 14.15 -8.53
CA THR A 111 -11.66 13.35 -7.53
C THR A 111 -13.01 12.89 -8.06
N THR A 112 -13.73 13.75 -8.75
CA THR A 112 -15.07 13.47 -9.29
C THR A 112 -15.07 12.71 -10.63
N ASP A 113 -13.93 12.58 -11.29
CA ASP A 113 -13.80 11.80 -12.53
C ASP A 113 -13.59 10.32 -12.18
N SER A 114 -14.60 9.49 -12.43
CA SER A 114 -14.56 8.03 -12.18
C SER A 114 -14.22 7.21 -13.43
N SER A 115 -13.72 7.84 -14.51
CA SER A 115 -13.23 7.09 -15.67
C SER A 115 -12.08 6.15 -15.28
N PRO A 116 -11.93 4.99 -15.96
CA PRO A 116 -10.83 4.06 -15.71
C PRO A 116 -9.45 4.73 -15.75
N GLU A 117 -9.24 5.62 -16.71
CA GLU A 117 -7.98 6.35 -16.91
C GLU A 117 -7.69 7.32 -15.75
N ALA A 118 -8.69 8.07 -15.29
CA ALA A 118 -8.57 8.96 -14.15
C ALA A 118 -8.35 8.16 -12.86
N ASN A 119 -9.04 7.04 -12.69
CA ASN A 119 -8.84 6.16 -11.54
C ASN A 119 -7.42 5.57 -11.51
N MET A 120 -6.86 5.19 -12.66
CA MET A 120 -5.48 4.72 -12.74
C MET A 120 -4.48 5.82 -12.33
N ARG A 121 -4.65 7.05 -12.82
CA ARG A 121 -3.81 8.20 -12.43
C ARG A 121 -3.93 8.51 -10.93
N LYS A 122 -5.14 8.48 -10.37
CA LYS A 122 -5.38 8.66 -8.93
C LYS A 122 -4.75 7.53 -8.11
N ALA A 123 -4.90 6.28 -8.53
CA ALA A 123 -4.27 5.12 -7.89
C ALA A 123 -2.75 5.29 -7.81
N LEU A 124 -2.12 5.69 -8.90
CA LEU A 124 -0.68 5.94 -8.94
C LEU A 124 -0.26 7.11 -8.02
N ARG A 125 -1.06 8.18 -7.93
CA ARG A 125 -0.80 9.29 -6.99
C ARG A 125 -0.91 8.83 -5.52
N ILE A 126 -1.92 8.05 -5.19
CA ILE A 126 -2.08 7.48 -3.83
C ILE A 126 -0.91 6.55 -3.51
N PHE A 127 -0.57 5.64 -4.42
CA PHE A 127 0.55 4.71 -4.31
C PHE A 127 1.87 5.44 -4.03
N ALA A 128 2.20 6.46 -4.82
CA ALA A 128 3.46 7.19 -4.70
C ALA A 128 3.55 8.07 -3.43
N LYS A 129 2.43 8.67 -2.99
CA LYS A 129 2.41 9.62 -1.87
C LYS A 129 2.28 8.96 -0.50
N THR A 130 1.64 7.81 -0.41
CA THR A 130 1.37 7.14 0.88
C THR A 130 2.65 6.84 1.67
N PRO A 131 3.75 6.30 1.09
CA PRO A 131 5.02 6.12 1.80
C PRO A 131 5.62 7.42 2.30
N THR A 132 5.50 8.50 1.54
CA THR A 132 6.00 9.82 1.94
C THR A 132 5.24 10.35 3.16
N ALA A 133 3.92 10.17 3.20
CA ALA A 133 3.10 10.58 4.35
C ALA A 133 3.48 9.80 5.62
N LEU A 134 3.67 8.49 5.51
CA LEU A 134 4.09 7.63 6.63
C LEU A 134 5.50 7.97 7.12
N ALA A 135 6.45 8.18 6.21
CA ALA A 135 7.81 8.57 6.56
C ALA A 135 7.86 9.96 7.21
N ALA A 136 7.07 10.92 6.72
CA ALA A 136 6.94 12.24 7.34
C ALA A 136 6.43 12.13 8.78
N PHE A 137 5.37 11.38 9.01
CA PHE A 137 4.83 11.16 10.35
C PHE A 137 5.83 10.43 11.27
N TYR A 138 6.51 9.39 10.77
CA TYR A 138 7.55 8.70 11.53
C TYR A 138 8.62 9.66 12.03
N ARG A 139 9.09 10.59 11.18
CA ARG A 139 10.09 11.57 11.56
C ARG A 139 9.58 12.58 12.59
N ILE A 140 8.37 13.10 12.39
CA ILE A 140 7.71 14.02 13.34
C ILE A 140 7.56 13.35 14.70
N ARG A 141 7.09 12.12 14.73
CA ARG A 141 6.91 11.33 15.94
C ARG A 141 8.22 11.15 16.73
N LYS A 142 9.35 11.05 16.01
CA LYS A 142 10.71 10.95 16.58
C LYS A 142 11.36 12.31 16.84
N GLY A 143 10.64 13.43 16.71
CA GLY A 143 11.18 14.77 16.88
C GLY A 143 12.20 15.19 15.81
N LYS A 144 12.20 14.52 14.65
CA LYS A 144 13.15 14.77 13.56
C LYS A 144 12.51 15.62 12.46
N LYS A 145 13.34 16.37 11.72
CA LYS A 145 12.90 17.10 10.52
C LYS A 145 12.43 16.13 9.44
N ILE A 146 11.36 16.46 8.72
CA ILE A 146 10.88 15.73 7.54
C ILE A 146 11.99 15.70 6.48
N ILE A 147 12.16 14.56 5.84
CA ILE A 147 13.02 14.41 4.66
C ILE A 147 12.12 14.19 3.46
N LYS A 148 12.33 14.99 2.42
CA LYS A 148 11.59 14.91 1.17
C LYS A 148 12.04 13.73 0.32
N PRO A 149 11.15 13.17 -0.53
CA PRO A 149 11.51 12.07 -1.42
C PRO A 149 12.57 12.46 -2.45
N LYS A 150 13.35 11.48 -2.88
CA LYS A 150 14.31 11.60 -3.97
C LYS A 150 13.85 10.83 -5.21
N LYS A 151 13.95 11.47 -6.38
CA LYS A 151 13.60 10.83 -7.67
C LYS A 151 14.65 9.84 -8.17
N THR A 152 15.87 9.89 -7.60
CA THR A 152 16.99 9.02 -8.00
C THR A 152 16.98 7.65 -7.33
N LEU A 153 16.15 7.47 -6.29
CA LEU A 153 16.07 6.24 -5.50
C LEU A 153 14.90 5.37 -5.96
N THR A 154 15.03 4.05 -5.82
CA THR A 154 13.94 3.10 -5.99
C THR A 154 12.84 3.34 -4.93
N PHE A 155 11.70 2.67 -5.05
CA PHE A 155 10.61 2.81 -4.08
C PHE A 155 11.05 2.43 -2.66
N ALA A 156 11.68 1.26 -2.51
CA ALA A 156 12.17 0.76 -1.23
C ALA A 156 13.29 1.64 -0.65
N GLU A 157 14.31 1.98 -1.45
CA GLU A 157 15.40 2.87 -1.04
C GLU A 157 14.89 4.23 -0.57
N ASN A 158 13.94 4.81 -1.32
CA ASN A 158 13.37 6.11 -1.00
C ASN A 158 12.61 6.11 0.32
N PHE A 159 11.87 5.04 0.62
CA PHE A 159 11.19 4.90 1.90
C PHE A 159 12.18 4.89 3.08
N PHE A 160 13.24 4.08 3.00
CA PHE A 160 14.32 4.09 4.00
C PHE A 160 14.98 5.45 4.13
N TYR A 161 15.31 6.07 3.00
CA TYR A 161 15.92 7.40 3.00
C TYR A 161 15.03 8.44 3.69
N MET A 162 13.74 8.48 3.40
CA MET A 162 12.81 9.40 4.04
C MET A 162 12.66 9.13 5.54
N CYS A 163 12.65 7.88 5.97
CA CYS A 163 12.53 7.50 7.39
C CYS A 163 13.81 7.78 8.17
N PHE A 164 14.96 7.38 7.67
CA PHE A 164 16.21 7.30 8.44
C PHE A 164 17.30 8.30 7.99
N GLY A 165 17.14 8.96 6.84
CA GLY A 165 18.12 9.89 6.27
C GLY A 165 19.22 9.22 5.46
N LYS A 166 19.21 7.91 5.37
CA LYS A 166 20.17 7.10 4.62
C LYS A 166 19.51 5.87 4.03
N VAL A 167 20.07 5.36 2.95
CA VAL A 167 19.73 4.05 2.38
C VAL A 167 20.56 3.00 3.12
N PRO A 168 19.98 1.91 3.63
CA PRO A 168 20.73 0.84 4.30
C PRO A 168 21.50 -0.03 3.29
N GLN A 169 22.14 -1.10 3.77
CA GLN A 169 22.83 -2.09 2.94
C GLN A 169 21.85 -2.73 1.95
N LYS A 170 22.38 -3.18 0.79
CA LYS A 170 21.57 -3.72 -0.31
C LYS A 170 20.69 -4.89 0.10
N GLU A 171 21.19 -5.74 0.98
CA GLU A 171 20.47 -6.91 1.49
C GLU A 171 19.20 -6.50 2.26
N ILE A 172 19.28 -5.43 3.05
CA ILE A 172 18.13 -4.89 3.79
C ILE A 172 17.11 -4.28 2.82
N VAL A 173 17.58 -3.53 1.81
CA VAL A 173 16.70 -2.98 0.77
C VAL A 173 16.01 -4.11 0.01
N LYS A 174 16.76 -5.16 -0.41
CA LYS A 174 16.18 -6.32 -1.11
C LYS A 174 15.17 -7.07 -0.25
N ALA A 175 15.47 -7.29 1.02
CA ALA A 175 14.54 -7.95 1.94
C ALA A 175 13.22 -7.15 2.09
N PHE A 176 13.31 -5.84 2.17
CA PHE A 176 12.12 -4.98 2.22
C PHE A 176 11.36 -4.99 0.89
N ASP A 177 12.06 -4.92 -0.24
CA ASP A 177 11.48 -5.00 -1.57
C ASP A 177 10.69 -6.31 -1.77
N VAL A 178 11.29 -7.45 -1.39
CA VAL A 178 10.62 -8.76 -1.37
C VAL A 178 9.38 -8.75 -0.45
N SER A 179 9.48 -8.13 0.72
CA SER A 179 8.33 -8.03 1.61
C SER A 179 7.18 -7.24 0.99
N LEU A 180 7.46 -6.16 0.26
CA LEU A 180 6.46 -5.40 -0.47
C LEU A 180 5.79 -6.23 -1.57
N ILE A 181 6.56 -7.08 -2.28
CA ILE A 181 6.02 -8.01 -3.28
C ILE A 181 5.06 -9.01 -2.62
N LEU A 182 5.47 -9.65 -1.51
CA LEU A 182 4.67 -10.64 -0.80
C LEU A 182 3.38 -10.08 -0.21
N TYR A 183 3.36 -8.79 0.14
CA TYR A 183 2.18 -8.11 0.69
C TYR A 183 1.38 -7.33 -0.36
N ALA A 184 1.77 -7.40 -1.64
CA ALA A 184 1.16 -6.54 -2.66
C ALA A 184 -0.30 -6.89 -2.95
N GLU A 185 -0.66 -8.20 -2.91
CA GLU A 185 -2.01 -8.64 -3.25
C GLU A 185 -2.36 -9.94 -2.51
N HIS A 186 -3.62 -10.13 -2.19
CA HIS A 186 -4.14 -11.28 -1.46
C HIS A 186 -5.63 -11.56 -1.77
N SER A 187 -6.00 -11.56 -3.05
CA SER A 187 -7.38 -11.85 -3.49
C SER A 187 -8.43 -10.95 -2.82
N PHE A 188 -9.61 -11.48 -2.47
CA PHE A 188 -10.69 -10.75 -1.79
C PHE A 188 -10.47 -10.64 -0.28
N ASN A 189 -9.34 -10.06 0.14
CA ASN A 189 -9.16 -9.72 1.55
C ASN A 189 -10.20 -8.68 2.03
N VAL A 190 -10.33 -8.51 3.34
CA VAL A 190 -11.34 -7.62 3.94
C VAL A 190 -11.18 -6.16 3.47
N SER A 191 -9.95 -5.70 3.22
CA SER A 191 -9.70 -4.34 2.70
C SER A 191 -10.21 -4.19 1.26
N THR A 192 -9.95 -5.17 0.41
CA THR A 192 -10.45 -5.20 -0.98
C THR A 192 -11.98 -5.22 -0.99
N PHE A 193 -12.60 -6.05 -0.15
CA PHE A 193 -14.06 -6.11 -0.02
C PHE A 193 -14.63 -4.76 0.45
N THR A 194 -14.01 -4.12 1.44
CA THR A 194 -14.40 -2.79 1.93
C THR A 194 -14.31 -1.74 0.81
N ALA A 195 -13.20 -1.71 0.07
CA ALA A 195 -13.03 -0.79 -1.05
C ALA A 195 -14.12 -0.99 -2.12
N ARG A 196 -14.41 -2.23 -2.49
CA ARG A 196 -15.46 -2.58 -3.47
C ARG A 196 -16.83 -2.15 -2.99
N THR A 197 -17.15 -2.35 -1.71
CA THR A 197 -18.41 -1.90 -1.13
C THR A 197 -18.56 -0.39 -1.21
N ILE A 198 -17.51 0.37 -0.94
CA ILE A 198 -17.54 1.83 -1.04
C ILE A 198 -17.69 2.26 -2.51
N THR A 199 -16.91 1.67 -3.43
CA THR A 199 -17.00 2.02 -4.85
C THR A 199 -18.32 1.63 -5.50
N SER A 200 -19.03 0.63 -4.96
CA SER A 200 -20.36 0.24 -5.45
C SER A 200 -21.42 1.35 -5.33
N SER A 201 -21.18 2.32 -4.45
CA SER A 201 -22.00 3.53 -4.32
C SER A 201 -21.57 4.67 -5.27
N LEU A 202 -20.63 4.40 -6.21
CA LEU A 202 -20.00 5.39 -7.08
C LEU A 202 -19.19 6.45 -6.33
N SER A 203 -18.73 6.14 -5.11
CA SER A 203 -17.77 6.98 -4.39
C SER A 203 -16.40 6.94 -5.05
N ASP A 204 -15.60 7.99 -4.81
CA ASP A 204 -14.27 8.13 -5.39
C ASP A 204 -13.25 7.12 -4.81
N ILE A 205 -12.15 6.92 -5.54
CA ILE A 205 -11.11 5.97 -5.16
C ILE A 205 -10.40 6.34 -3.84
N HIS A 206 -10.27 7.62 -3.48
CA HIS A 206 -9.63 8.04 -2.23
C HIS A 206 -10.51 7.63 -1.04
N GLY A 207 -11.84 7.80 -1.16
CA GLY A 207 -12.81 7.31 -0.17
C GLY A 207 -12.72 5.79 -0.01
N ALA A 208 -12.66 5.05 -1.11
CA ALA A 208 -12.53 3.59 -1.11
C ALA A 208 -11.22 3.12 -0.43
N ILE A 209 -10.08 3.70 -0.77
CA ILE A 209 -8.79 3.36 -0.17
C ILE A 209 -8.71 3.79 1.29
N THR A 210 -9.31 4.93 1.66
CA THR A 210 -9.43 5.37 3.07
C THR A 210 -10.15 4.31 3.91
N GLY A 211 -11.28 3.79 3.41
CA GLY A 211 -12.04 2.71 4.07
C GLY A 211 -11.25 1.40 4.11
N ALA A 212 -10.56 1.04 3.04
CA ALA A 212 -9.71 -0.14 2.98
C ALA A 212 -8.58 -0.10 4.03
N ILE A 213 -7.90 1.05 4.18
CA ILE A 213 -6.85 1.25 5.20
C ILE A 213 -7.45 1.19 6.62
N ALA A 214 -8.65 1.73 6.82
CA ALA A 214 -9.34 1.62 8.10
C ALA A 214 -9.64 0.16 8.46
N SER A 215 -10.12 -0.63 7.51
CA SER A 215 -10.35 -2.07 7.65
C SER A 215 -9.04 -2.83 7.93
N LEU A 216 -7.96 -2.49 7.20
CA LEU A 216 -6.65 -3.14 7.35
C LEU A 216 -6.08 -3.00 8.77
N LYS A 217 -6.37 -1.92 9.47
CA LYS A 217 -5.95 -1.70 10.86
C LYS A 217 -6.60 -2.68 11.85
N GLY A 218 -7.72 -3.28 11.50
CA GLY A 218 -8.48 -4.16 12.41
C GLY A 218 -7.64 -5.34 12.93
N PRO A 219 -7.79 -5.73 14.23
CA PRO A 219 -6.99 -6.80 14.83
C PRO A 219 -7.27 -8.18 14.22
N LEU A 220 -8.41 -8.35 13.55
CA LEU A 220 -8.75 -9.59 12.82
C LEU A 220 -8.33 -9.54 11.33
N HIS A 221 -7.54 -8.56 10.93
CA HIS A 221 -7.03 -8.39 9.58
C HIS A 221 -5.54 -8.03 9.62
N GLY A 222 -5.07 -6.99 8.92
CA GLY A 222 -3.66 -6.58 8.94
C GLY A 222 -3.11 -6.21 10.31
N GLY A 223 -3.96 -5.74 11.22
CA GLY A 223 -3.59 -5.51 12.62
C GLY A 223 -3.14 -6.76 13.38
N ALA A 224 -3.47 -7.97 12.93
CA ALA A 224 -2.99 -9.22 13.52
C ALA A 224 -1.47 -9.34 13.46
N ASN A 225 -0.83 -8.86 12.41
CA ASN A 225 0.64 -8.85 12.30
C ASN A 225 1.29 -7.96 13.36
N ALA A 226 0.70 -6.81 13.68
CA ALA A 226 1.20 -5.92 14.73
C ALA A 226 1.07 -6.57 16.13
N VAL A 227 -0.02 -7.30 16.37
CA VAL A 227 -0.22 -8.06 17.63
C VAL A 227 0.79 -9.20 17.74
N SER A 228 1.01 -9.97 16.68
CA SER A 228 1.99 -11.05 16.64
C SER A 228 3.40 -10.53 16.91
N TYR A 229 3.77 -9.37 16.36
CA TYR A 229 5.07 -8.74 16.59
C TYR A 229 5.30 -8.29 18.04
N THR A 230 4.25 -7.90 18.77
CA THR A 230 4.35 -7.52 20.18
C THR A 230 4.42 -8.73 21.12
N HIS A 231 3.93 -9.89 20.70
CA HIS A 231 3.95 -11.14 21.46
C HIS A 231 5.14 -12.05 21.13
N LEU A 232 5.70 -11.94 19.93
CA LEU A 232 6.99 -12.54 19.61
C LEU A 232 8.07 -11.63 20.21
N THR A 233 8.58 -11.99 21.38
CA THR A 233 9.82 -11.43 21.91
C THR A 233 10.97 -11.89 21.00
N LEU A 234 11.11 -11.27 19.86
CA LEU A 234 12.35 -11.35 19.10
C LEU A 234 13.42 -10.70 19.98
N PRO A 235 14.59 -11.36 20.16
CA PRO A 235 15.70 -10.74 20.85
C PRO A 235 15.92 -9.37 20.21
N THR A 236 15.99 -8.35 21.04
CA THR A 236 16.22 -6.97 20.63
C THR A 236 17.48 -6.95 19.78
N ILE A 237 17.31 -6.94 18.47
CA ILE A 237 18.40 -6.58 17.56
C ILE A 237 18.58 -5.08 17.78
N ASN A 238 19.57 -4.75 18.60
CA ASN A 238 20.02 -3.38 18.76
C ASN A 238 20.59 -2.93 17.44
N TRP A 239 19.79 -2.21 16.67
CA TRP A 239 20.26 -1.46 15.53
C TRP A 239 21.01 -0.22 16.04
N VAL A 240 22.32 -0.36 16.21
CA VAL A 240 23.25 0.76 16.42
C VAL A 240 23.47 1.47 15.10
#